data_292ff7ba0e3b882d0f9ba28294c2e6cc
#
_entry.id   292ff7ba0e3b882d0f9ba28294c2e6cc
#
_cell.length_a   1.000
_cell.length_b   1.000
_cell.length_c   1.000
_cell.angle_alpha   90.00
_cell.angle_beta   90.00
_cell.angle_gamma   90.00
#
_symmetry.space_group_name_H-M   'P 1'
#
loop_
_entity.id
_entity.type
_entity.pdbx_description
1 polymer ?
#
loop_
_entity_poly.entity_id
_entity_poly.type
_entity_poly.pdbx_seq_one_letter_code
_entity_poly.pdbx_strand_id
1 'polypeptide(L)'
;MSPSRLIEMKNTKVRLHGFEWPPSCMQVVSWVGAILLVVAYALAVASIVQDADTFSLVALGLLSFVYLVAVVCMVIYTYRVTASDPSDPTVALERSHHLQPNLVEFNQLDYSYFCDICNTHVLPDTKHCSVCNRCSYSFDHHCVWVGNDIGGENYVDFIRMLTSVFVMLLVQILTLTLQLVIIEAKEQPQSEMKTL
;
A
#
# COMPACT_ATOMS: atom_id res chain seq x y z
N MET A 1 -0.09 -2.93 -31.13
CA MET A 1 1.30 -2.85 -30.61
C MET A 1 2.27 -3.18 -31.75
N SER A 2 3.46 -2.55 -31.83
CA SER A 2 4.42 -2.85 -32.89
C SER A 2 5.09 -4.21 -32.64
N PRO A 3 5.48 -4.96 -33.73
CA PRO A 3 6.15 -6.27 -33.56
C PRO A 3 7.44 -6.20 -32.75
N SER A 4 8.20 -5.11 -32.86
CA SER A 4 9.43 -4.88 -32.08
C SER A 4 9.15 -4.78 -30.58
N ARG A 5 8.08 -4.10 -30.18
CA ARG A 5 7.69 -3.96 -28.77
C ARG A 5 7.19 -5.27 -28.17
N LEU A 6 6.54 -6.10 -28.98
CA LEU A 6 6.09 -7.45 -28.61
C LEU A 6 7.29 -8.37 -28.31
N ILE A 7 8.33 -8.32 -29.15
CA ILE A 7 9.57 -9.09 -28.99
C ILE A 7 10.34 -8.60 -27.73
N GLU A 8 10.41 -7.30 -27.51
CA GLU A 8 11.05 -6.71 -26.34
C GLU A 8 10.36 -7.18 -25.04
N MET A 9 9.03 -7.13 -24.97
CA MET A 9 8.27 -7.58 -23.80
C MET A 9 8.40 -9.09 -23.54
N LYS A 10 8.47 -9.92 -24.56
CA LYS A 10 8.71 -11.37 -24.40
C LYS A 10 10.07 -11.70 -23.78
N ASN A 11 11.05 -10.81 -23.92
CA ASN A 11 12.42 -10.98 -23.43
C ASN A 11 12.69 -10.27 -22.09
N THR A 12 11.74 -9.47 -21.56
CA THR A 12 11.92 -8.79 -20.28
C THR A 12 11.59 -9.71 -19.12
N LYS A 13 12.29 -9.51 -18.00
CA LYS A 13 12.04 -10.26 -16.75
C LYS A 13 10.61 -10.03 -16.28
N VAL A 14 9.93 -11.10 -15.89
CA VAL A 14 8.62 -11.04 -15.22
C VAL A 14 8.83 -10.66 -13.75
N ARG A 15 8.06 -9.68 -13.26
CA ARG A 15 8.04 -9.28 -11.87
C ARG A 15 6.84 -9.90 -11.18
N LEU A 16 7.07 -10.72 -10.13
CA LEU A 16 6.02 -11.48 -9.43
C LEU A 16 5.46 -10.75 -8.21
N HIS A 17 6.28 -9.93 -7.55
CA HIS A 17 5.87 -9.16 -6.37
C HIS A 17 6.63 -7.83 -6.26
N GLY A 18 6.13 -6.93 -5.41
CA GLY A 18 6.68 -5.58 -5.29
C GLY A 18 8.05 -5.48 -4.62
N PHE A 19 8.53 -6.53 -3.94
CA PHE A 19 9.86 -6.54 -3.32
C PHE A 19 10.99 -6.92 -4.27
N GLU A 20 10.69 -7.24 -5.54
CA GLU A 20 11.76 -7.52 -6.49
C GLU A 20 12.59 -6.27 -6.82
N TRP A 21 13.90 -6.44 -6.80
CA TRP A 21 14.84 -5.37 -7.09
C TRP A 21 14.88 -5.00 -8.59
N PRO A 22 15.00 -3.72 -8.94
CA PRO A 22 15.01 -2.53 -8.09
C PRO A 22 13.59 -2.11 -7.67
N PRO A 23 13.41 -1.52 -6.45
CA PRO A 23 12.15 -0.90 -6.07
C PRO A 23 11.86 0.32 -6.94
N SER A 24 10.59 0.69 -7.11
CA SER A 24 10.23 1.94 -7.79
C SER A 24 10.62 3.16 -6.93
N CYS A 25 10.93 4.29 -7.56
CA CYS A 25 11.22 5.53 -6.81
C CYS A 25 10.06 5.90 -5.88
N MET A 26 8.80 5.74 -6.34
CA MET A 26 7.61 6.06 -5.54
C MET A 26 7.42 5.09 -4.37
N GLN A 27 7.84 3.84 -4.50
CA GLN A 27 7.85 2.87 -3.41
C GLN A 27 8.83 3.28 -2.31
N VAL A 28 10.03 3.74 -2.67
CA VAL A 28 11.00 4.28 -1.69
C VAL A 28 10.44 5.54 -1.02
N VAL A 29 9.84 6.45 -1.79
CA VAL A 29 9.17 7.65 -1.25
C VAL A 29 8.06 7.28 -0.26
N SER A 30 7.25 6.24 -0.54
CA SER A 30 6.19 5.79 0.38
C SER A 30 6.76 5.26 1.71
N TRP A 31 7.86 4.51 1.67
CA TRP A 31 8.50 3.99 2.88
C TRP A 31 9.09 5.11 3.74
N VAL A 32 9.83 6.02 3.11
CA VAL A 32 10.40 7.20 3.82
C VAL A 32 9.27 8.09 4.38
N GLY A 33 8.23 8.35 3.58
CA GLY A 33 7.08 9.15 4.00
C GLY A 33 6.34 8.55 5.20
N ALA A 34 6.15 7.22 5.23
CA ALA A 34 5.54 6.52 6.35
C ALA A 34 6.36 6.68 7.64
N ILE A 35 7.69 6.54 7.56
CA ILE A 35 8.59 6.75 8.71
C ILE A 35 8.49 8.19 9.21
N LEU A 36 8.54 9.17 8.31
CA LEU A 36 8.45 10.59 8.67
C LEU A 36 7.12 10.94 9.34
N LEU A 37 5.99 10.36 8.89
CA LEU A 37 4.69 10.55 9.52
C LEU A 37 4.66 10.00 10.95
N VAL A 38 5.22 8.82 11.19
CA VAL A 38 5.30 8.23 12.54
C VAL A 38 6.18 9.07 13.45
N VAL A 39 7.33 9.54 12.97
CA VAL A 39 8.23 10.43 13.72
C VAL A 39 7.53 11.76 14.05
N ALA A 40 6.87 12.38 13.07
CA ALA A 40 6.13 13.63 13.28
C ALA A 40 5.01 13.47 14.34
N TYR A 41 4.30 12.32 14.31
CA TYR A 41 3.30 12.00 15.35
C TYR A 41 3.93 11.92 16.74
N ALA A 42 5.03 11.17 16.88
CA ALA A 42 5.72 11.00 18.16
C ALA A 42 6.20 12.35 18.74
N LEU A 43 6.73 13.23 17.88
CA LEU A 43 7.15 14.58 18.29
C LEU A 43 5.96 15.45 18.73
N ALA A 44 4.83 15.38 18.01
CA ALA A 44 3.60 16.09 18.41
C ALA A 44 3.09 15.61 19.78
N VAL A 45 3.03 14.30 20.00
CA VAL A 45 2.66 13.71 21.30
C VAL A 45 3.61 14.18 22.41
N ALA A 46 4.92 14.12 22.18
CA ALA A 46 5.92 14.53 23.18
C ALA A 46 5.80 15.99 23.59
N SER A 47 5.43 16.88 22.66
CA SER A 47 5.23 18.31 22.96
C SER A 47 3.94 18.57 23.75
N ILE A 48 2.88 17.78 23.53
CA ILE A 48 1.60 17.93 24.23
C ILE A 48 1.70 17.44 25.68
N VAL A 49 2.36 16.31 25.92
CA VAL A 49 2.42 15.65 27.24
C VAL A 49 2.96 16.55 28.34
N GLN A 50 3.86 17.48 28.01
CA GLN A 50 4.47 18.39 28.99
C GLN A 50 3.48 19.42 29.55
N ASP A 51 2.41 19.70 28.84
CA ASP A 51 1.55 20.85 29.04
C ASP A 51 0.06 20.48 29.23
N ALA A 52 -0.28 19.20 28.99
CA ALA A 52 -1.66 18.74 28.98
C ALA A 52 -2.22 18.53 30.41
N ASP A 53 -3.46 18.91 30.64
CA ASP A 53 -4.24 18.50 31.79
C ASP A 53 -4.65 17.01 31.72
N THR A 54 -5.22 16.49 32.82
CA THR A 54 -5.58 15.07 32.92
C THR A 54 -6.57 14.64 31.82
N PHE A 55 -7.52 15.49 31.44
CA PHE A 55 -8.49 15.19 30.39
C PHE A 55 -7.80 15.08 29.02
N SER A 56 -6.96 16.03 28.68
CA SER A 56 -6.15 16.04 27.45
C SER A 56 -5.21 14.83 27.36
N LEU A 57 -4.63 14.42 28.50
CA LEU A 57 -3.77 13.20 28.54
C LEU A 57 -4.56 11.93 28.25
N VAL A 58 -5.78 11.79 28.78
CA VAL A 58 -6.66 10.65 28.49
C VAL A 58 -7.05 10.64 27.02
N ALA A 59 -7.47 11.76 26.46
CA ALA A 59 -7.81 11.88 25.05
C ALA A 59 -6.62 11.55 24.15
N LEU A 60 -5.44 12.08 24.47
CA LEU A 60 -4.19 11.79 23.74
C LEU A 60 -3.83 10.31 23.81
N GLY A 61 -4.02 9.65 24.96
CA GLY A 61 -3.79 8.22 25.13
C GLY A 61 -4.69 7.38 24.21
N LEU A 62 -5.99 7.72 24.11
CA LEU A 62 -6.93 7.05 23.23
C LEU A 62 -6.58 7.28 21.75
N LEU A 63 -6.25 8.50 21.35
CA LEU A 63 -5.80 8.81 19.99
C LEU A 63 -4.54 8.04 19.63
N SER A 64 -3.56 7.99 20.56
CA SER A 64 -2.30 7.26 20.34
C SER A 64 -2.51 5.76 20.21
N PHE A 65 -3.45 5.18 20.96
CA PHE A 65 -3.82 3.78 20.80
C PHE A 65 -4.41 3.50 19.40
N VAL A 66 -5.37 4.32 18.95
CA VAL A 66 -5.94 4.18 17.60
C VAL A 66 -4.87 4.37 16.53
N TYR A 67 -3.97 5.35 16.69
CA TYR A 67 -2.85 5.58 15.77
C TYR A 67 -1.94 4.36 15.68
N LEU A 68 -1.55 3.78 16.81
CA LEU A 68 -0.69 2.61 16.86
C LEU A 68 -1.33 1.40 16.13
N VAL A 69 -2.63 1.15 16.38
CA VAL A 69 -3.38 0.09 15.67
C VAL A 69 -3.37 0.35 14.16
N ALA A 70 -3.61 1.58 13.73
CA ALA A 70 -3.62 1.94 12.32
C ALA A 70 -2.23 1.77 11.69
N VAL A 71 -1.13 2.12 12.39
CA VAL A 71 0.26 1.87 11.93
C VAL A 71 0.52 0.38 11.75
N VAL A 72 0.14 -0.44 12.72
CA VAL A 72 0.33 -1.90 12.65
C VAL A 72 -0.45 -2.48 11.46
N CYS A 73 -1.71 -2.10 11.30
CA CYS A 73 -2.52 -2.51 10.15
C CYS A 73 -1.91 -2.05 8.81
N MET A 74 -1.47 -0.79 8.72
CA MET A 74 -0.81 -0.25 7.53
C MET A 74 0.43 -1.08 7.17
N VAL A 75 1.30 -1.39 8.12
CA VAL A 75 2.51 -2.20 7.88
C VAL A 75 2.14 -3.60 7.39
N ILE A 76 1.20 -4.27 8.07
CA ILE A 76 0.77 -5.63 7.70
C ILE A 76 0.20 -5.66 6.28
N TYR A 77 -0.74 -4.77 5.97
CA TYR A 77 -1.40 -4.78 4.66
C TYR A 77 -0.50 -4.27 3.54
N THR A 78 0.39 -3.29 3.80
CA THR A 78 1.43 -2.91 2.83
C THR A 78 2.33 -4.09 2.50
N TYR A 79 2.77 -4.84 3.51
CA TYR A 79 3.58 -6.05 3.29
C TYR A 79 2.81 -7.08 2.46
N ARG A 80 1.56 -7.40 2.81
CA ARG A 80 0.74 -8.39 2.09
C ARG A 80 0.50 -8.00 0.63
N VAL A 81 0.13 -6.75 0.37
CA VAL A 81 -0.08 -6.23 -0.99
C VAL A 81 1.22 -6.25 -1.80
N THR A 82 2.34 -5.85 -1.19
CA THR A 82 3.64 -5.84 -1.86
C THR A 82 4.17 -7.25 -2.14
N ALA A 83 3.96 -8.19 -1.22
CA ALA A 83 4.46 -9.56 -1.31
C ALA A 83 3.58 -10.50 -2.15
N SER A 84 2.33 -10.15 -2.42
CA SER A 84 1.40 -10.99 -3.18
C SER A 84 1.82 -11.13 -4.65
N ASP A 85 1.48 -12.27 -5.26
CA ASP A 85 1.56 -12.50 -6.69
C ASP A 85 0.14 -12.51 -7.29
N PRO A 86 -0.37 -11.39 -7.85
CA PRO A 86 -1.69 -11.32 -8.46
C PRO A 86 -1.72 -11.83 -9.91
N SER A 87 -0.76 -12.65 -10.31
CA SER A 87 -0.75 -13.29 -11.64
C SER A 87 -2.05 -14.04 -11.89
N ASP A 88 -2.47 -14.06 -13.15
CA ASP A 88 -3.56 -14.92 -13.60
C ASP A 88 -3.25 -16.39 -13.25
N PRO A 89 -4.17 -17.14 -12.64
CA PRO A 89 -3.95 -18.54 -12.25
C PRO A 89 -3.53 -19.44 -13.41
N THR A 90 -4.04 -19.22 -14.62
CA THR A 90 -3.67 -20.02 -15.80
C THR A 90 -2.23 -19.76 -16.21
N VAL A 91 -1.79 -18.49 -16.18
CA VAL A 91 -0.38 -18.11 -16.45
C VAL A 91 0.55 -18.65 -15.37
N ALA A 92 0.13 -18.61 -14.11
CA ALA A 92 0.88 -19.15 -12.99
C ALA A 92 1.04 -20.67 -13.09
N LEU A 93 -0.03 -21.38 -13.46
CA LEU A 93 -0.02 -22.83 -13.71
C LEU A 93 0.89 -23.20 -14.88
N GLU A 94 0.80 -22.50 -16.02
CA GLU A 94 1.62 -22.78 -17.20
C GLU A 94 3.11 -22.54 -16.89
N ARG A 95 3.42 -21.50 -16.10
CA ARG A 95 4.78 -21.26 -15.61
C ARG A 95 5.26 -22.40 -14.70
N SER A 96 4.42 -22.91 -13.80
CA SER A 96 4.76 -24.05 -12.92
C SER A 96 4.90 -25.36 -13.71
N HIS A 97 4.10 -25.54 -14.78
CA HIS A 97 4.16 -26.70 -15.67
C HIS A 97 5.48 -26.77 -16.45
N HIS A 98 6.01 -25.63 -16.90
CA HIS A 98 7.35 -25.56 -17.51
C HIS A 98 8.46 -25.95 -16.54
N LEU A 99 8.24 -25.73 -15.22
CA LEU A 99 9.19 -26.13 -14.16
C LEU A 99 8.99 -27.58 -13.70
N GLN A 100 7.75 -28.12 -13.75
CA GLN A 100 7.39 -29.48 -13.34
C GLN A 100 6.25 -30.06 -14.20
N PRO A 101 6.56 -30.67 -15.36
CA PRO A 101 5.57 -31.08 -16.35
C PRO A 101 4.53 -32.13 -15.90
N ASN A 102 4.75 -32.80 -14.77
CA ASN A 102 3.96 -33.97 -14.36
C ASN A 102 2.87 -33.66 -13.30
N LEU A 103 2.64 -32.40 -12.92
CA LEU A 103 1.80 -32.06 -11.76
C LEU A 103 0.45 -31.42 -12.05
N VAL A 104 0.08 -31.14 -13.32
CA VAL A 104 -1.14 -30.37 -13.61
C VAL A 104 -2.03 -31.07 -14.62
N GLU A 105 -3.22 -31.54 -14.18
CA GLU A 105 -4.36 -31.81 -15.04
C GLU A 105 -5.09 -30.49 -15.35
N PHE A 106 -5.08 -30.07 -16.61
CA PHE A 106 -5.88 -28.98 -17.13
C PHE A 106 -7.36 -29.37 -17.19
N ASN A 107 -8.16 -29.04 -16.19
CA ASN A 107 -9.61 -29.05 -16.34
C ASN A 107 -10.02 -27.83 -17.21
N GLN A 108 -10.94 -28.07 -18.15
CA GLN A 108 -11.45 -27.13 -19.14
C GLN A 108 -12.05 -25.88 -18.45
N LEU A 109 -11.22 -24.85 -18.24
CA LEU A 109 -11.67 -23.49 -17.98
C LEU A 109 -12.03 -22.84 -19.32
N ASP A 110 -13.01 -21.93 -19.32
CA ASP A 110 -13.46 -21.21 -20.51
C ASP A 110 -12.36 -20.26 -21.01
N TYR A 111 -11.53 -20.74 -21.93
CA TYR A 111 -10.37 -20.04 -22.49
C TYR A 111 -10.77 -19.12 -23.65
N SER A 112 -11.65 -18.16 -23.39
CA SER A 112 -12.10 -17.23 -24.43
C SER A 112 -11.12 -16.10 -24.74
N TYR A 113 -10.13 -15.87 -23.87
CA TYR A 113 -9.16 -14.78 -24.02
C TYR A 113 -7.73 -15.31 -24.15
N PHE A 114 -6.93 -14.68 -25.01
CA PHE A 114 -5.54 -15.05 -25.25
C PHE A 114 -4.63 -13.82 -25.14
N CYS A 115 -3.51 -13.97 -24.43
CA CYS A 115 -2.48 -12.95 -24.33
C CYS A 115 -1.29 -13.29 -25.24
N ASP A 116 -1.10 -12.53 -26.32
CA ASP A 116 0.01 -12.73 -27.27
C ASP A 116 1.39 -12.52 -26.62
N ILE A 117 1.48 -11.73 -25.56
CA ILE A 117 2.74 -11.44 -24.87
C ILE A 117 3.15 -12.62 -24.02
N CYS A 118 2.24 -13.09 -23.16
CA CYS A 118 2.46 -14.28 -22.32
C CYS A 118 2.37 -15.57 -23.12
N ASN A 119 1.81 -15.52 -24.34
CA ASN A 119 1.57 -16.66 -25.24
C ASN A 119 0.74 -17.76 -24.57
N THR A 120 -0.31 -17.35 -23.84
CA THR A 120 -1.19 -18.27 -23.09
C THR A 120 -2.62 -17.75 -23.05
N HIS A 121 -3.56 -18.67 -22.82
CA HIS A 121 -4.94 -18.32 -22.51
C HIS A 121 -5.03 -17.75 -21.09
N VAL A 122 -5.95 -16.81 -20.89
CA VAL A 122 -6.15 -16.10 -19.63
C VAL A 122 -7.62 -16.06 -19.26
N LEU A 123 -7.91 -15.85 -17.99
CA LEU A 123 -9.28 -15.71 -17.50
C LEU A 123 -9.92 -14.39 -17.97
N PRO A 124 -11.27 -14.31 -18.00
CA PRO A 124 -11.97 -13.05 -18.17
C PRO A 124 -11.47 -12.01 -17.15
N ASP A 125 -11.48 -10.72 -17.52
CA ASP A 125 -11.01 -9.59 -16.71
C ASP A 125 -9.49 -9.57 -16.41
N THR A 126 -8.74 -10.50 -16.99
CA THR A 126 -7.27 -10.48 -16.93
C THR A 126 -6.71 -9.49 -17.93
N LYS A 127 -5.73 -8.69 -17.48
CA LYS A 127 -4.98 -7.76 -18.34
C LYS A 127 -3.47 -7.97 -18.19
N HIS A 128 -2.75 -7.79 -19.29
CA HIS A 128 -1.30 -7.79 -19.26
C HIS A 128 -0.75 -6.43 -18.74
N CYS A 129 -0.04 -6.47 -17.63
CA CYS A 129 0.69 -5.33 -17.10
C CYS A 129 2.05 -5.21 -17.77
N SER A 130 2.28 -4.13 -18.52
CA SER A 130 3.57 -3.89 -19.19
C SER A 130 4.72 -3.56 -18.24
N VAL A 131 4.42 -3.10 -17.01
CA VAL A 131 5.43 -2.76 -15.99
C VAL A 131 5.96 -4.04 -15.32
N CYS A 132 5.03 -4.94 -14.92
CA CYS A 132 5.39 -6.22 -14.31
C CYS A 132 5.70 -7.31 -15.34
N ASN A 133 5.37 -7.08 -16.61
CA ASN A 133 5.48 -8.04 -17.72
C ASN A 133 4.77 -9.36 -17.42
N ARG A 134 3.54 -9.28 -16.89
CA ARG A 134 2.69 -10.43 -16.56
C ARG A 134 1.22 -10.12 -16.78
N CYS A 135 0.41 -11.18 -16.95
CA CYS A 135 -1.03 -11.08 -16.86
C CYS A 135 -1.48 -11.17 -15.41
N SER A 136 -2.29 -10.21 -14.96
CA SER A 136 -2.86 -10.17 -13.61
C SER A 136 -4.38 -10.34 -13.67
N TYR A 137 -4.91 -11.25 -12.86
CA TYR A 137 -6.34 -11.57 -12.80
C TYR A 137 -7.11 -10.43 -12.14
N SER A 138 -8.28 -10.11 -12.72
CA SER A 138 -9.13 -9.01 -12.26
C SER A 138 -8.32 -7.72 -12.05
N PHE A 139 -7.51 -7.37 -13.06
CA PHE A 139 -6.55 -6.28 -13.01
C PHE A 139 -7.25 -4.92 -12.85
N ASP A 140 -6.91 -4.21 -11.78
CA ASP A 140 -7.34 -2.83 -11.55
C ASP A 140 -6.28 -1.84 -12.07
N HIS A 141 -5.09 -1.81 -11.46
CA HIS A 141 -3.99 -0.95 -11.88
C HIS A 141 -2.62 -1.47 -11.42
N HIS A 142 -1.54 -0.93 -12.00
CA HIS A 142 -0.19 -1.05 -11.46
C HIS A 142 0.05 0.05 -10.42
N CYS A 143 0.24 -0.33 -9.16
CA CYS A 143 0.43 0.62 -8.08
C CYS A 143 1.92 0.87 -7.83
N VAL A 144 2.40 2.05 -8.26
CA VAL A 144 3.80 2.45 -8.11
C VAL A 144 4.25 2.60 -6.66
N TRP A 145 3.31 2.84 -5.72
CA TRP A 145 3.57 3.01 -4.29
C TRP A 145 3.93 1.72 -3.56
N VAL A 146 3.41 0.59 -4.03
CA VAL A 146 3.74 -0.76 -3.54
C VAL A 146 4.59 -1.54 -4.53
N GLY A 147 4.83 -1.00 -5.73
CA GLY A 147 5.61 -1.63 -6.79
C GLY A 147 5.01 -2.92 -7.32
N ASN A 148 3.68 -3.07 -7.25
CA ASN A 148 2.96 -4.30 -7.60
C ASN A 148 1.67 -3.99 -8.35
N ASP A 149 1.11 -4.99 -9.07
CA ASP A 149 -0.22 -4.88 -9.63
C ASP A 149 -1.27 -5.10 -8.55
N ILE A 150 -2.35 -4.33 -8.62
CA ILE A 150 -3.55 -4.52 -7.82
C ILE A 150 -4.58 -5.23 -8.69
N GLY A 151 -5.09 -6.33 -8.18
CA GLY A 151 -6.05 -7.19 -8.85
C GLY A 151 -6.80 -8.07 -7.86
N GLY A 152 -7.52 -9.08 -8.35
CA GLY A 152 -8.42 -9.90 -7.53
C GLY A 152 -7.78 -10.49 -6.28
N GLU A 153 -6.52 -10.91 -6.35
CA GLU A 153 -5.80 -11.56 -5.24
C GLU A 153 -5.53 -10.61 -4.05
N ASN A 154 -5.21 -9.35 -4.32
CA ASN A 154 -4.74 -8.42 -3.29
C ASN A 154 -5.59 -7.15 -3.13
N TYR A 155 -6.69 -7.02 -3.87
CA TYR A 155 -7.55 -5.84 -3.85
C TYR A 155 -8.09 -5.51 -2.45
N VAL A 156 -8.55 -6.52 -1.72
CA VAL A 156 -9.11 -6.34 -0.37
C VAL A 156 -8.04 -5.83 0.61
N ASP A 157 -6.84 -6.39 0.55
CA ASP A 157 -5.73 -5.95 1.39
C ASP A 157 -5.24 -4.55 0.98
N PHE A 158 -5.32 -4.19 -0.30
CA PHE A 158 -5.07 -2.83 -0.78
C PHE A 158 -6.05 -1.82 -0.18
N ILE A 159 -7.35 -2.11 -0.17
CA ILE A 159 -8.37 -1.24 0.47
C ILE A 159 -8.13 -1.12 1.98
N ARG A 160 -7.77 -2.22 2.66
CA ARG A 160 -7.43 -2.20 4.10
C ARG A 160 -6.20 -1.35 4.39
N MET A 161 -5.18 -1.43 3.53
CA MET A 161 -3.99 -0.58 3.60
C MET A 161 -4.38 0.90 3.48
N LEU A 162 -5.16 1.29 2.46
CA LEU A 162 -5.61 2.66 2.26
C LEU A 162 -6.45 3.17 3.45
N THR A 163 -7.35 2.33 3.97
CA THR A 163 -8.15 2.66 5.16
C THR A 163 -7.27 2.93 6.37
N SER A 164 -6.23 2.11 6.58
CA SER A 164 -5.29 2.30 7.68
C SER A 164 -4.51 3.61 7.56
N VAL A 165 -4.03 3.95 6.35
CA VAL A 165 -3.37 5.24 6.08
C VAL A 165 -4.33 6.40 6.33
N PHE A 166 -5.59 6.30 5.88
CA PHE A 166 -6.60 7.34 6.13
C PHE A 166 -6.85 7.56 7.62
N VAL A 167 -6.99 6.49 8.41
CA VAL A 167 -7.16 6.58 9.87
C VAL A 167 -5.93 7.21 10.52
N MET A 168 -4.71 6.83 10.12
CA MET A 168 -3.47 7.46 10.60
C MET A 168 -3.48 8.97 10.37
N LEU A 169 -3.78 9.42 9.16
CA LEU A 169 -3.80 10.84 8.80
C LEU A 169 -4.88 11.59 9.57
N LEU A 170 -6.06 11.00 9.74
CA LEU A 170 -7.15 11.59 10.53
C LEU A 170 -6.72 11.81 11.99
N VAL A 171 -6.15 10.78 12.62
CA VAL A 171 -5.66 10.89 14.01
C VAL A 171 -4.52 11.91 14.12
N GLN A 172 -3.62 11.96 13.14
CA GLN A 172 -2.56 12.96 13.07
C GLN A 172 -3.13 14.39 13.08
N ILE A 173 -4.13 14.65 12.23
CA ILE A 173 -4.80 15.96 12.16
C ILE A 173 -5.46 16.30 13.50
N LEU A 174 -6.19 15.36 14.11
CA LEU A 174 -6.84 15.58 15.41
C LEU A 174 -5.81 15.88 16.51
N THR A 175 -4.68 15.18 16.52
CA THR A 175 -3.61 15.43 17.50
C THR A 175 -2.96 16.81 17.31
N LEU A 176 -2.70 17.21 16.05
CA LEU A 176 -2.18 18.56 15.75
C LEU A 176 -3.17 19.65 16.14
N THR A 177 -4.48 19.43 15.92
CA THR A 177 -5.52 20.38 16.35
C THR A 177 -5.56 20.51 17.87
N LEU A 178 -5.47 19.40 18.60
CA LEU A 178 -5.38 19.42 20.06
C LEU A 178 -4.14 20.20 20.54
N GLN A 179 -2.99 20.01 19.89
CA GLN A 179 -1.77 20.75 20.18
C GLN A 179 -1.95 22.26 20.02
N LEU A 180 -2.57 22.71 18.92
CA LEU A 180 -2.84 24.12 18.67
C LEU A 180 -3.76 24.73 19.75
N VAL A 181 -4.83 24.03 20.12
CA VAL A 181 -5.76 24.49 21.18
C VAL A 181 -5.03 24.67 22.52
N ILE A 182 -4.15 23.74 22.90
CA ILE A 182 -3.36 23.83 24.14
C ILE A 182 -2.40 25.04 24.11
N ILE A 183 -1.76 25.31 22.97
CA ILE A 183 -0.85 26.45 22.79
C ILE A 183 -1.63 27.75 22.92
N GLU A 184 -2.76 27.89 22.20
CA GLU A 184 -3.59 29.12 22.28
C GLU A 184 -4.13 29.37 23.67
N ALA A 185 -4.58 28.36 24.41
CA ALA A 185 -5.05 28.47 25.76
C ALA A 185 -3.97 28.99 26.75
N LYS A 186 -2.70 28.75 26.46
CA LYS A 186 -1.58 29.25 27.27
C LYS A 186 -1.21 30.69 26.97
N GLU A 187 -1.37 31.14 25.75
CA GLU A 187 -1.00 32.53 25.37
C GLU A 187 -2.02 33.55 25.86
N GLN A 188 -3.31 33.19 26.00
CA GLN A 188 -4.37 34.10 26.46
C GLN A 188 -4.15 34.67 27.87
N PRO A 189 -3.79 33.91 28.92
CA PRO A 189 -3.58 34.48 30.27
C PRO A 189 -2.43 35.49 30.36
N GLN A 190 -1.43 35.36 29.46
CA GLN A 190 -0.28 36.29 29.46
C GLN A 190 -0.59 37.65 28.83
N SER A 191 -1.57 37.72 27.94
CA SER A 191 -1.99 38.99 27.32
C SER A 191 -2.82 39.87 28.27
N GLU A 192 -3.69 39.25 29.08
CA GLU A 192 -4.48 39.99 30.08
C GLU A 192 -3.63 40.55 31.21
N MET A 193 -2.58 39.86 31.62
CA MET A 193 -1.67 40.31 32.70
C MET A 193 -0.72 41.43 32.27
N LYS A 194 -0.50 41.64 30.96
CA LYS A 194 0.33 42.74 30.43
C LYS A 194 -0.45 44.04 30.19
N THR A 195 -1.79 44.01 30.32
CA THR A 195 -2.67 45.16 30.12
C THR A 195 -3.19 45.77 31.42
N LEU A 196 -2.84 45.22 32.58
CA LEU A 196 -3.02 45.77 33.94
C LEU A 196 -1.70 46.35 34.47
#